data_8ed42cca46a0e72b7c6515e1efbe3613
#
_entry.id   8ed42cca46a0e72b7c6515e1efbe3613
#
_cell.length_a   1.000
_cell.length_b   1.000
_cell.length_c   1.000
_cell.angle_alpha   90.00
_cell.angle_beta   90.00
_cell.angle_gamma   90.00
#
_symmetry.space_group_name_H-M   'P 1'
#
loop_
_entity.id
_entity.type
_entity.pdbx_description
1 polymer ?
#
loop_
_entity_poly.entity_id
_entity_poly.type
_entity_poly.pdbx_seq_one_letter_code
_entity_poly.pdbx_strand_id
1 'polypeptide(L)'
;MPHKPTWENPEIDEKELLDWIRHSVQTSSNVYSHGYQGRVYLYTGKGGRKLIIKTPTGRGLMRYVRTKMLEREFKAYSKLPPMDGIPRCIGFLDGLYLVLEFVEGVPIYKAEIKDHKFFFDSFLALIKKIHAEGVAHTDLKKKDNVLVIDGKKPCIIDFGVSVIKKKGFSPLNAYLYNTSRTFDFNAWVKLKYDGKYEEMSEEDSKYYHRMLIEEIARCIREPYLSIKIALLGRK
;
A
#
# COMPACT_ATOMS: atom_id res chain seq x y z
N MET A 1 -12.47 9.23 22.44
CA MET A 1 -13.48 9.30 21.35
C MET A 1 -12.73 9.20 20.06
N PRO A 2 -13.07 8.29 19.12
CA PRO A 2 -12.44 8.27 17.82
C PRO A 2 -12.86 9.55 17.09
N HIS A 3 -11.87 10.31 16.60
CA HIS A 3 -12.10 11.43 15.70
C HIS A 3 -12.98 10.90 14.55
N LYS A 4 -14.21 11.38 14.44
CA LYS A 4 -14.93 11.35 13.17
C LYS A 4 -14.03 12.08 12.18
N PRO A 5 -13.62 11.45 11.08
CA PRO A 5 -13.01 12.23 10.00
C PRO A 5 -14.06 13.25 9.61
N THR A 6 -13.76 14.50 9.88
CA THR A 6 -14.54 15.59 9.36
C THR A 6 -14.40 15.54 7.85
N TRP A 7 -15.50 15.28 7.17
CA TRP A 7 -15.62 15.44 5.73
C TRP A 7 -15.44 16.93 5.42
N GLU A 8 -14.18 17.36 5.39
CA GLU A 8 -13.81 18.75 5.11
C GLU A 8 -13.49 18.92 3.63
N ASN A 9 -14.50 18.70 2.78
CA ASN A 9 -14.32 19.04 1.39
C ASN A 9 -15.60 19.70 0.84
N PRO A 10 -15.66 21.04 0.86
CA PRO A 10 -16.82 21.79 0.43
C PRO A 10 -17.18 21.59 -1.06
N GLU A 11 -16.31 20.96 -1.84
CA GLU A 11 -16.50 20.77 -3.29
C GLU A 11 -17.16 19.43 -3.67
N ILE A 12 -17.33 18.48 -2.72
CA ILE A 12 -17.93 17.17 -3.00
C ILE A 12 -19.10 16.96 -2.04
N ASP A 13 -20.31 16.87 -2.60
CA ASP A 13 -21.48 16.43 -1.85
C ASP A 13 -21.37 14.94 -1.52
N GLU A 14 -21.30 14.64 -0.21
CA GLU A 14 -21.21 13.27 0.29
C GLU A 14 -22.37 12.41 -0.21
N LYS A 15 -23.57 12.97 -0.28
CA LYS A 15 -24.77 12.27 -0.74
C LYS A 15 -24.68 11.96 -2.23
N GLU A 16 -24.30 12.94 -3.06
CA GLU A 16 -24.07 12.74 -4.50
C GLU A 16 -23.02 11.66 -4.75
N LEU A 17 -21.91 11.68 -4.00
CA LEU A 17 -20.85 10.68 -4.12
C LEU A 17 -21.33 9.28 -3.69
N LEU A 18 -22.08 9.16 -2.60
CA LEU A 18 -22.64 7.87 -2.14
C LEU A 18 -23.61 7.27 -3.16
N ASP A 19 -24.48 8.09 -3.74
CA ASP A 19 -25.43 7.64 -4.75
C ASP A 19 -24.69 7.19 -6.02
N TRP A 20 -23.64 7.92 -6.43
CA TRP A 20 -22.79 7.49 -7.54
C TRP A 20 -22.06 6.18 -7.25
N ILE A 21 -21.50 6.01 -6.02
CA ILE A 21 -20.84 4.77 -5.61
C ILE A 21 -21.80 3.59 -5.68
N ARG A 22 -22.99 3.73 -5.10
CA ARG A 22 -24.02 2.68 -5.08
C ARG A 22 -24.44 2.28 -6.50
N HIS A 23 -24.66 3.26 -7.35
CA HIS A 23 -24.97 3.03 -8.77
C HIS A 23 -23.82 2.29 -9.48
N SER A 24 -22.58 2.76 -9.34
CA SER A 24 -21.40 2.14 -9.97
C SER A 24 -21.16 0.71 -9.47
N VAL A 25 -21.38 0.44 -8.17
CA VAL A 25 -21.25 -0.90 -7.59
C VAL A 25 -22.34 -1.83 -8.15
N GLN A 26 -23.59 -1.35 -8.26
CA GLN A 26 -24.72 -2.13 -8.76
C GLN A 26 -24.58 -2.47 -10.24
N THR A 27 -24.17 -1.51 -11.06
CA THR A 27 -24.02 -1.65 -12.51
C THR A 27 -22.67 -2.22 -12.93
N SER A 28 -21.71 -2.29 -12.00
CA SER A 28 -20.29 -2.61 -12.28
C SER A 28 -19.66 -1.65 -13.32
N SER A 29 -20.15 -0.42 -13.40
CA SER A 29 -19.57 0.66 -14.22
C SER A 29 -18.41 1.36 -13.48
N ASN A 30 -17.58 2.11 -14.22
CA ASN A 30 -16.48 2.91 -13.68
C ASN A 30 -15.42 2.11 -12.86
N VAL A 31 -15.31 0.80 -13.12
CA VAL A 31 -14.31 -0.05 -12.47
C VAL A 31 -12.93 0.31 -13.02
N TYR A 32 -12.05 0.77 -12.14
CA TYR A 32 -10.66 1.10 -12.45
C TYR A 32 -9.74 -0.13 -12.36
N SER A 33 -9.94 -0.92 -11.31
CA SER A 33 -9.16 -2.16 -11.12
C SER A 33 -9.85 -3.14 -10.17
N HIS A 34 -9.36 -4.39 -10.19
CA HIS A 34 -9.75 -5.44 -9.27
C HIS A 34 -8.60 -5.73 -8.33
N GLY A 35 -8.79 -5.53 -7.02
CA GLY A 35 -7.82 -5.86 -5.98
C GLY A 35 -8.22 -7.07 -5.16
N TYR A 36 -7.31 -7.59 -4.35
CA TYR A 36 -7.58 -8.69 -3.42
C TYR A 36 -8.67 -8.34 -2.40
N GLN A 37 -8.71 -7.09 -1.95
CA GLN A 37 -9.67 -6.59 -0.95
C GLN A 37 -11.05 -6.30 -1.56
N GLY A 38 -11.14 -6.08 -2.88
CA GLY A 38 -12.38 -5.72 -3.53
C GLY A 38 -12.21 -5.08 -4.89
N ARG A 39 -13.15 -4.25 -5.28
CA ARG A 39 -13.10 -3.45 -6.50
C ARG A 39 -12.68 -2.03 -6.20
N VAL A 40 -11.98 -1.45 -7.15
CA VAL A 40 -11.55 -0.06 -7.13
C VAL A 40 -12.26 0.68 -8.26
N TYR A 41 -12.89 1.80 -7.93
CA TYR A 41 -13.61 2.64 -8.88
C TYR A 41 -12.93 3.99 -9.02
N LEU A 42 -12.96 4.57 -10.21
CA LEU A 42 -12.49 5.91 -10.47
C LEU A 42 -13.70 6.85 -10.61
N TYR A 43 -13.81 7.77 -9.68
CA TYR A 43 -14.79 8.87 -9.74
C TYR A 43 -14.12 10.11 -10.34
N THR A 44 -14.81 10.76 -11.28
CA THR A 44 -14.42 12.06 -11.80
C THR A 44 -15.54 13.05 -11.49
N GLY A 45 -15.28 13.94 -10.56
CA GLY A 45 -16.24 14.96 -10.13
C GLY A 45 -16.21 16.22 -10.99
N LYS A 46 -17.05 17.17 -10.61
CA LYS A 46 -17.09 18.52 -11.22
C LYS A 46 -15.70 19.16 -11.10
N GLY A 47 -15.24 19.85 -12.12
CA GLY A 47 -13.89 20.46 -12.14
C GLY A 47 -12.74 19.47 -12.45
N GLY A 48 -13.03 18.22 -12.83
CA GLY A 48 -12.00 17.25 -13.22
C GLY A 48 -11.29 16.57 -12.05
N ARG A 49 -11.75 16.77 -10.81
CA ARG A 49 -11.19 16.12 -9.63
C ARG A 49 -11.44 14.62 -9.68
N LYS A 50 -10.37 13.84 -9.54
CA LYS A 50 -10.42 12.38 -9.58
C LYS A 50 -10.27 11.78 -8.19
N LEU A 51 -11.08 10.78 -7.86
CA LEU A 51 -11.02 10.02 -6.61
C LEU A 51 -10.97 8.53 -6.87
N ILE A 52 -10.28 7.81 -6.00
CA ILE A 52 -10.29 6.36 -5.93
C ILE A 52 -11.25 5.92 -4.82
N ILE A 53 -12.18 5.05 -5.17
CA ILE A 53 -13.11 4.45 -4.21
C ILE A 53 -12.84 2.94 -4.15
N LYS A 54 -12.39 2.47 -2.99
CA LYS A 54 -12.22 1.04 -2.72
C LYS A 54 -13.48 0.50 -2.05
N THR A 55 -14.01 -0.61 -2.58
CA THR A 55 -15.25 -1.23 -2.08
C THR A 55 -15.01 -2.71 -1.77
N PRO A 56 -15.56 -3.24 -0.67
CA PRO A 56 -15.41 -4.66 -0.38
C PRO A 56 -16.31 -5.47 -1.32
N THR A 57 -15.80 -6.57 -1.87
CA THR A 57 -16.56 -7.52 -2.69
C THR A 57 -16.84 -8.82 -1.94
N GLY A 58 -17.70 -9.66 -2.49
CA GLY A 58 -18.06 -10.95 -1.89
C GLY A 58 -19.34 -10.89 -1.06
N ARG A 59 -19.68 -12.02 -0.40
CA ARG A 59 -20.88 -12.17 0.45
C ARG A 59 -20.47 -12.75 1.80
N GLY A 60 -21.32 -12.55 2.81
CA GLY A 60 -21.17 -13.14 4.15
C GLY A 60 -19.80 -12.80 4.78
N LEU A 61 -19.12 -13.82 5.31
CA LEU A 61 -17.85 -13.70 6.02
C LEU A 61 -16.76 -13.05 5.17
N MET A 62 -16.68 -13.36 3.87
CA MET A 62 -15.66 -12.79 2.99
C MET A 62 -15.82 -11.26 2.85
N ARG A 63 -17.07 -10.78 2.69
CA ARG A 63 -17.34 -9.34 2.66
C ARG A 63 -16.96 -8.67 3.97
N TYR A 64 -17.32 -9.29 5.10
CA TYR A 64 -16.96 -8.79 6.43
C TYR A 64 -15.44 -8.64 6.59
N VAL A 65 -14.65 -9.68 6.25
CA VAL A 65 -13.18 -9.64 6.32
C VAL A 65 -12.62 -8.50 5.46
N ARG A 66 -13.08 -8.38 4.21
CA ARG A 66 -12.64 -7.32 3.30
C ARG A 66 -13.01 -5.92 3.80
N THR A 67 -14.19 -5.75 4.40
CA THR A 67 -14.56 -4.49 5.06
C THR A 67 -13.60 -4.16 6.20
N LYS A 68 -13.23 -5.15 7.03
CA LYS A 68 -12.25 -4.95 8.10
C LYS A 68 -10.85 -4.59 7.58
N MET A 69 -10.47 -5.10 6.42
CA MET A 69 -9.22 -4.69 5.76
C MET A 69 -9.27 -3.24 5.31
N LEU A 70 -10.38 -2.80 4.70
CA LEU A 70 -10.58 -1.39 4.31
C LEU A 70 -10.64 -0.44 5.52
N GLU A 71 -11.31 -0.85 6.62
CA GLU A 71 -11.30 -0.08 7.88
C GLU A 71 -9.87 0.08 8.43
N ARG A 72 -9.05 -0.97 8.31
CA ARG A 72 -7.64 -0.92 8.74
C ARG A 72 -6.83 0.02 7.86
N GLU A 73 -7.02 -0.04 6.56
CA GLU A 73 -6.40 0.86 5.59
C GLU A 73 -6.80 2.31 5.88
N PHE A 74 -8.08 2.58 6.10
CA PHE A 74 -8.57 3.89 6.52
C PHE A 74 -7.90 4.40 7.80
N LYS A 75 -7.77 3.54 8.84
CA LYS A 75 -7.09 3.90 10.09
C LYS A 75 -5.62 4.25 9.86
N ALA A 76 -4.93 3.56 8.94
CA ALA A 76 -3.56 3.87 8.60
C ALA A 76 -3.44 5.24 7.93
N TYR A 77 -4.26 5.51 6.91
CA TYR A 77 -4.31 6.83 6.28
C TYR A 77 -4.68 7.95 7.27
N SER A 78 -5.68 7.72 8.14
CA SER A 78 -6.13 8.72 9.11
C SER A 78 -5.08 9.04 10.18
N LYS A 79 -4.09 8.18 10.36
CA LYS A 79 -2.98 8.41 11.29
C LYS A 79 -1.86 9.24 10.66
N LEU A 80 -1.75 9.21 9.34
CA LEU A 80 -0.75 9.94 8.60
C LEU A 80 -1.22 11.39 8.39
N PRO A 81 -0.42 12.41 8.75
CA PRO A 81 -0.72 13.78 8.36
C PRO A 81 -0.63 13.91 6.83
N PRO A 82 -1.26 14.93 6.24
CA PRO A 82 -1.06 15.22 4.82
C PRO A 82 0.43 15.36 4.50
N MET A 83 0.93 14.55 3.57
CA MET A 83 2.33 14.57 3.16
C MET A 83 2.48 14.19 1.69
N ASP A 84 3.46 14.79 1.03
CA ASP A 84 3.80 14.43 -0.35
C ASP A 84 4.20 12.95 -0.44
N GLY A 85 3.72 12.28 -1.48
CA GLY A 85 3.99 10.86 -1.71
C GLY A 85 3.02 9.89 -1.01
N ILE A 86 1.97 10.41 -0.36
CA ILE A 86 0.86 9.60 0.18
C ILE A 86 -0.47 10.21 -0.31
N PRO A 87 -1.38 9.42 -0.91
CA PRO A 87 -2.70 9.90 -1.30
C PRO A 87 -3.46 10.46 -0.09
N ARG A 88 -4.15 11.59 -0.27
CA ARG A 88 -5.02 12.12 0.78
C ARG A 88 -6.20 11.18 0.99
N CYS A 89 -6.46 10.85 2.24
CA CYS A 89 -7.68 10.14 2.61
C CYS A 89 -8.81 11.15 2.75
N ILE A 90 -9.83 10.98 1.91
CA ILE A 90 -11.03 11.84 1.91
C ILE A 90 -12.01 11.36 2.96
N GLY A 91 -12.19 10.05 3.12
CA GLY A 91 -13.07 9.51 4.14
C GLY A 91 -13.35 8.02 4.01
N PHE A 92 -14.16 7.52 4.95
CA PHE A 92 -14.68 6.16 4.94
C PHE A 92 -16.21 6.21 5.05
N LEU A 93 -16.87 6.11 3.90
CA LEU A 93 -18.31 6.35 3.77
C LEU A 93 -19.10 5.09 4.02
N ASP A 94 -20.28 5.25 4.66
CA ASP A 94 -21.27 4.19 4.92
C ASP A 94 -20.67 2.94 5.60
N GLY A 95 -19.52 3.09 6.28
CA GLY A 95 -18.80 1.97 6.89
C GLY A 95 -18.27 0.92 5.90
N LEU A 96 -18.22 1.24 4.60
CA LEU A 96 -17.93 0.30 3.52
C LEU A 96 -16.95 0.84 2.46
N TYR A 97 -16.93 2.14 2.21
CA TYR A 97 -16.27 2.71 1.06
C TYR A 97 -15.10 3.60 1.48
N LEU A 98 -13.88 3.17 1.17
CA LEU A 98 -12.71 4.00 1.38
C LEU A 98 -12.52 4.92 0.19
N VAL A 99 -12.51 6.23 0.45
CA VAL A 99 -12.36 7.27 -0.57
C VAL A 99 -11.00 7.94 -0.40
N LEU A 100 -10.20 7.88 -1.46
CA LEU A 100 -8.85 8.43 -1.53
C LEU A 100 -8.73 9.37 -2.72
N GLU A 101 -7.78 10.28 -2.65
CA GLU A 101 -7.32 11.05 -3.79
C GLU A 101 -6.76 10.12 -4.87
N PHE A 102 -7.07 10.39 -6.14
CA PHE A 102 -6.41 9.73 -7.25
C PHE A 102 -5.04 10.37 -7.48
N VAL A 103 -4.00 9.55 -7.45
CA VAL A 103 -2.64 9.97 -7.78
C VAL A 103 -2.29 9.51 -9.19
N GLU A 104 -1.96 10.45 -10.05
CA GLU A 104 -1.49 10.16 -11.40
C GLU A 104 -0.02 9.74 -11.34
N GLY A 105 0.22 8.43 -11.37
CA GLY A 105 1.55 7.84 -11.26
C GLY A 105 1.61 6.48 -11.94
N VAL A 106 2.82 6.05 -12.28
CA VAL A 106 3.08 4.77 -12.94
C VAL A 106 3.69 3.80 -11.91
N PRO A 107 3.21 2.55 -11.80
CA PRO A 107 3.84 1.55 -10.93
C PRO A 107 5.35 1.42 -11.21
N ILE A 108 6.16 1.33 -10.16
CA ILE A 108 7.63 1.39 -10.25
C ILE A 108 8.23 0.39 -11.25
N TYR A 109 7.59 -0.77 -11.44
CA TYR A 109 8.08 -1.79 -12.38
C TYR A 109 7.80 -1.47 -13.86
N LYS A 110 7.00 -0.43 -14.14
CA LYS A 110 6.68 0.06 -15.49
C LYS A 110 7.24 1.46 -15.74
N ALA A 111 7.68 2.12 -14.68
CA ALA A 111 8.09 3.51 -14.77
C ALA A 111 9.55 3.65 -15.22
N GLU A 112 9.83 4.67 -16.02
CA GLU A 112 11.17 5.17 -16.24
C GLU A 112 11.51 6.18 -15.13
N ILE A 113 12.54 5.87 -14.33
CA ILE A 113 13.01 6.72 -13.24
C ILE A 113 14.15 7.59 -13.79
N LYS A 114 13.89 8.90 -13.95
CA LYS A 114 14.83 9.87 -14.53
C LYS A 114 16.05 10.15 -13.67
N ASP A 115 15.89 10.08 -12.34
CA ASP A 115 16.98 10.25 -11.37
C ASP A 115 16.83 9.18 -10.29
N HIS A 116 17.56 8.09 -10.46
CA HIS A 116 17.52 6.92 -9.60
C HIS A 116 17.90 7.26 -8.15
N LYS A 117 18.98 8.04 -7.97
CA LYS A 117 19.44 8.40 -6.63
C LYS A 117 18.40 9.24 -5.90
N PHE A 118 17.92 10.32 -6.52
CA PHE A 118 16.91 11.20 -5.94
C PHE A 118 15.62 10.45 -5.59
N PHE A 119 15.16 9.55 -6.50
CA PHE A 119 13.96 8.77 -6.27
C PHE A 119 14.09 7.88 -5.03
N PHE A 120 15.16 7.08 -4.94
CA PHE A 120 15.32 6.14 -3.83
C PHE A 120 15.67 6.83 -2.50
N ASP A 121 16.37 7.96 -2.52
CA ASP A 121 16.57 8.78 -1.33
C ASP A 121 15.25 9.38 -0.83
N SER A 122 14.42 9.90 -1.75
CA SER A 122 13.08 10.40 -1.44
C SER A 122 12.16 9.29 -0.94
N PHE A 123 12.24 8.10 -1.52
CA PHE A 123 11.44 6.95 -1.11
C PHE A 123 11.83 6.47 0.30
N LEU A 124 13.12 6.41 0.61
CA LEU A 124 13.59 6.11 1.97
C LEU A 124 13.12 7.16 2.99
N ALA A 125 13.20 8.44 2.61
CA ALA A 125 12.73 9.53 3.47
C ALA A 125 11.22 9.41 3.73
N LEU A 126 10.42 9.04 2.73
CA LEU A 126 8.98 8.82 2.87
C LEU A 126 8.68 7.63 3.80
N ILE A 127 9.38 6.49 3.65
CA ILE A 127 9.27 5.33 4.55
C ILE A 127 9.57 5.75 6.00
N LYS A 128 10.63 6.51 6.22
CA LYS A 128 10.97 7.01 7.56
C LYS A 128 9.89 7.91 8.14
N LYS A 129 9.28 8.77 7.32
CA LYS A 129 8.18 9.65 7.76
C LYS A 129 6.96 8.84 8.20
N ILE A 130 6.50 7.86 7.41
CA ILE A 130 5.35 7.02 7.81
C ILE A 130 5.67 6.21 9.08
N HIS A 131 6.91 5.74 9.24
CA HIS A 131 7.35 5.06 10.47
C HIS A 131 7.36 6.00 11.68
N ALA A 132 7.75 7.25 11.54
CA ALA A 132 7.72 8.26 12.60
C ALA A 132 6.28 8.49 13.11
N GLU A 133 5.30 8.46 12.19
CA GLU A 133 3.87 8.53 12.53
C GLU A 133 3.34 7.20 13.11
N GLY A 134 4.19 6.20 13.27
CA GLY A 134 3.82 4.89 13.83
C GLY A 134 2.99 4.04 12.88
N VAL A 135 3.20 4.15 11.58
CA VAL A 135 2.60 3.29 10.55
C VAL A 135 3.74 2.57 9.82
N ALA A 136 3.69 1.25 9.72
CA ALA A 136 4.55 0.45 8.86
C ALA A 136 3.70 -0.18 7.76
N HIS A 137 4.14 -0.08 6.51
CA HIS A 137 3.34 -0.48 5.34
C HIS A 137 3.24 -2.00 5.17
N THR A 138 4.35 -2.70 5.39
CA THR A 138 4.48 -4.17 5.39
C THR A 138 4.54 -4.82 4.00
N ASP A 139 3.95 -4.22 2.97
CA ASP A 139 3.82 -4.80 1.62
C ASP A 139 4.44 -3.94 0.49
N LEU A 140 5.52 -3.22 0.78
CA LEU A 140 6.26 -2.44 -0.24
C LEU A 140 7.02 -3.34 -1.23
N LYS A 141 7.14 -4.64 -0.96
CA LYS A 141 7.70 -5.62 -1.92
C LYS A 141 6.84 -5.78 -3.16
N LYS A 142 5.54 -5.48 -3.06
CA LYS A 142 4.60 -5.47 -4.18
C LYS A 142 4.83 -4.19 -4.97
N LYS A 143 5.42 -4.35 -6.15
CA LYS A 143 5.84 -3.24 -7.03
C LYS A 143 4.67 -2.33 -7.46
N ASP A 144 3.41 -2.80 -7.36
CA ASP A 144 2.20 -2.00 -7.62
C ASP A 144 1.91 -0.97 -6.51
N ASN A 145 2.44 -1.18 -5.30
CA ASN A 145 2.18 -0.31 -4.15
C ASN A 145 3.10 0.92 -4.12
N VAL A 146 4.04 1.02 -5.06
CA VAL A 146 4.94 2.17 -5.21
C VAL A 146 4.76 2.75 -6.60
N LEU A 147 4.26 3.98 -6.65
CA LEU A 147 4.10 4.73 -7.89
C LEU A 147 5.24 5.72 -8.07
N VAL A 148 5.57 5.98 -9.33
CA VAL A 148 6.51 7.01 -9.75
C VAL A 148 5.70 8.14 -10.40
N ILE A 149 5.78 9.34 -9.83
CA ILE A 149 5.14 10.55 -10.31
C ILE A 149 6.17 11.35 -11.11
N ASP A 150 5.82 11.76 -12.34
CA ASP A 150 6.65 12.57 -13.24
C ASP A 150 8.06 12.00 -13.50
N GLY A 151 8.23 10.69 -13.31
CA GLY A 151 9.51 10.00 -13.42
C GLY A 151 10.51 10.33 -12.31
N LYS A 152 10.10 10.98 -11.22
CA LYS A 152 11.02 11.47 -10.17
C LYS A 152 10.56 11.22 -8.73
N LYS A 153 9.27 11.36 -8.43
CA LYS A 153 8.79 11.33 -7.04
C LYS A 153 8.13 10.00 -6.70
N PRO A 154 8.45 9.38 -5.56
CA PRO A 154 7.76 8.19 -5.08
C PRO A 154 6.40 8.54 -4.47
N CYS A 155 5.42 7.64 -4.67
CA CYS A 155 4.17 7.67 -3.94
C CYS A 155 3.84 6.26 -3.46
N ILE A 156 3.51 6.11 -2.18
CA ILE A 156 3.13 4.84 -1.56
C ILE A 156 1.60 4.77 -1.48
N ILE A 157 1.05 3.65 -1.95
CA ILE A 157 -0.40 3.37 -1.93
C ILE A 157 -0.69 2.01 -1.30
N ASP A 158 -1.95 1.77 -0.92
CA ASP A 158 -2.46 0.47 -0.44
C ASP A 158 -1.95 0.04 0.96
N PHE A 159 -2.40 0.73 2.00
CA PHE A 159 -2.08 0.44 3.40
C PHE A 159 -2.91 -0.69 4.03
N GLY A 160 -3.57 -1.53 3.24
CA GLY A 160 -4.53 -2.54 3.73
C GLY A 160 -3.97 -3.61 4.66
N VAL A 161 -2.65 -3.86 4.61
CA VAL A 161 -1.95 -4.80 5.50
C VAL A 161 -0.97 -4.12 6.46
N SER A 162 -1.01 -2.79 6.54
CA SER A 162 -0.12 -2.01 7.40
C SER A 162 -0.26 -2.36 8.88
N VAL A 163 0.80 -2.15 9.64
CA VAL A 163 0.80 -2.28 11.10
C VAL A 163 0.88 -0.90 11.74
N ILE A 164 -0.11 -0.59 12.59
CA ILE A 164 -0.17 0.66 13.32
C ILE A 164 0.37 0.44 14.73
N LYS A 165 1.35 1.24 15.13
CA LYS A 165 1.89 1.24 16.50
C LYS A 165 0.83 1.73 17.48
N LYS A 166 0.50 0.90 18.47
CA LYS A 166 -0.43 1.24 19.56
C LYS A 166 0.24 2.15 20.57
N LYS A 167 -0.54 3.03 21.18
CA LYS A 167 -0.11 3.80 22.36
C LYS A 167 -0.13 2.90 23.60
N GLY A 168 0.76 3.16 24.55
CA GLY A 168 0.85 2.39 25.80
C GLY A 168 1.59 1.06 25.67
N PHE A 169 1.55 0.26 26.74
CA PHE A 169 2.27 -1.00 26.81
C PHE A 169 1.57 -2.09 25.99
N SER A 170 2.17 -2.50 24.89
CA SER A 170 1.66 -3.56 24.01
C SER A 170 2.83 -4.28 23.33
N PRO A 171 3.50 -5.22 24.03
CA PRO A 171 4.75 -5.82 23.55
C PRO A 171 4.57 -6.58 22.24
N LEU A 172 3.47 -7.30 22.05
CA LEU A 172 3.19 -7.99 20.80
C LEU A 172 3.03 -7.01 19.63
N ASN A 173 2.29 -5.91 19.84
CA ASN A 173 2.15 -4.90 18.77
C ASN A 173 3.49 -4.21 18.49
N ALA A 174 4.29 -3.93 19.51
CA ALA A 174 5.62 -3.34 19.34
C ALA A 174 6.52 -4.28 18.52
N TYR A 175 6.50 -5.57 18.79
CA TYR A 175 7.24 -6.59 18.03
C TYR A 175 6.77 -6.63 16.57
N LEU A 176 5.46 -6.75 16.33
CA LEU A 176 4.89 -6.76 14.97
C LEU A 176 5.20 -5.47 14.21
N TYR A 177 5.12 -4.32 14.87
CA TYR A 177 5.43 -3.04 14.26
C TYR A 177 6.91 -2.95 13.86
N ASN A 178 7.83 -3.32 14.74
CA ASN A 178 9.27 -3.29 14.44
C ASN A 178 9.63 -4.26 13.32
N THR A 179 9.07 -5.47 13.32
CA THR A 179 9.23 -6.43 12.23
C THR A 179 8.71 -5.88 10.90
N SER A 180 7.55 -5.23 10.92
CA SER A 180 6.97 -4.60 9.73
C SER A 180 7.83 -3.47 9.17
N ARG A 181 8.46 -2.66 10.04
CA ARG A 181 9.44 -1.64 9.61
C ARG A 181 10.64 -2.27 8.91
N THR A 182 11.12 -3.40 9.41
CA THR A 182 12.21 -4.15 8.77
C THR A 182 11.79 -4.64 7.37
N PHE A 183 10.54 -5.10 7.19
CA PHE A 183 10.03 -5.46 5.88
C PHE A 183 10.02 -4.28 4.90
N ASP A 184 9.63 -3.10 5.35
CA ASP A 184 9.60 -1.90 4.51
C ASP A 184 11.01 -1.48 4.08
N PHE A 185 12.00 -1.52 4.97
CA PHE A 185 13.40 -1.24 4.62
C PHE A 185 13.98 -2.29 3.69
N ASN A 186 13.74 -3.57 3.94
CA ASN A 186 14.17 -4.65 3.05
C ASN A 186 13.54 -4.53 1.65
N ALA A 187 12.28 -4.07 1.58
CA ALA A 187 11.62 -3.81 0.31
C ALA A 187 12.27 -2.63 -0.44
N TRP A 188 12.62 -1.55 0.27
CA TRP A 188 13.35 -0.43 -0.31
C TRP A 188 14.69 -0.87 -0.90
N VAL A 189 15.51 -1.62 -0.14
CA VAL A 189 16.79 -2.16 -0.64
C VAL A 189 16.56 -3.03 -1.87
N LYS A 190 15.60 -3.96 -1.81
CA LYS A 190 15.28 -4.85 -2.92
C LYS A 190 14.89 -4.08 -4.19
N LEU A 191 14.09 -3.02 -4.06
CA LEU A 191 13.66 -2.21 -5.19
C LEU A 191 14.79 -1.36 -5.75
N LYS A 192 15.65 -0.80 -4.88
CA LYS A 192 16.79 0.05 -5.27
C LYS A 192 17.84 -0.71 -6.07
N TYR A 193 18.11 -1.95 -5.68
CA TYR A 193 19.14 -2.79 -6.28
C TYR A 193 18.58 -3.90 -7.18
N ASP A 194 17.27 -3.90 -7.44
CA ASP A 194 16.55 -4.93 -8.20
C ASP A 194 16.89 -6.38 -7.75
N GLY A 195 17.15 -6.53 -6.44
CA GLY A 195 17.49 -7.80 -5.81
C GLY A 195 18.97 -8.22 -5.90
N LYS A 196 19.82 -7.38 -6.50
CA LYS A 196 21.28 -7.61 -6.57
C LYS A 196 21.95 -7.05 -5.33
N TYR A 197 21.87 -7.79 -4.24
CA TYR A 197 22.35 -7.35 -2.92
C TYR A 197 23.88 -7.20 -2.85
N GLU A 198 24.63 -7.81 -3.77
CA GLU A 198 26.08 -7.67 -3.94
C GLU A 198 26.50 -6.28 -4.41
N GLU A 199 25.61 -5.55 -5.09
CA GLU A 199 25.85 -4.17 -5.54
C GLU A 199 25.51 -3.13 -4.46
N MET A 200 25.01 -3.58 -3.29
CA MET A 200 24.56 -2.69 -2.22
C MET A 200 25.69 -1.92 -1.59
N SER A 201 25.53 -0.59 -1.47
CA SER A 201 26.50 0.26 -0.80
C SER A 201 26.56 -0.02 0.72
N GLU A 202 27.72 0.30 1.33
CA GLU A 202 27.90 0.17 2.78
C GLU A 202 26.88 1.03 3.55
N GLU A 203 26.57 2.24 3.05
CA GLU A 203 25.58 3.13 3.65
C GLU A 203 24.16 2.53 3.66
N ASP A 204 23.80 1.77 2.64
CA ASP A 204 22.47 1.18 2.51
C ASP A 204 22.35 -0.16 3.26
N SER A 205 23.48 -0.82 3.50
CA SER A 205 23.52 -2.12 4.20
C SER A 205 22.87 -2.09 5.57
N LYS A 206 22.91 -0.95 6.27
CA LYS A 206 22.23 -0.74 7.58
C LYS A 206 20.71 -0.84 7.53
N TYR A 207 20.11 -0.76 6.34
CA TYR A 207 18.65 -0.93 6.14
C TYR A 207 18.26 -2.34 5.74
N TYR A 208 19.23 -3.20 5.41
CA TYR A 208 18.97 -4.57 5.03
C TYR A 208 19.19 -5.52 6.19
N HIS A 209 18.13 -6.18 6.61
CA HIS A 209 18.18 -7.19 7.67
C HIS A 209 17.71 -8.54 7.10
N ARG A 210 18.64 -9.49 6.98
CA ARG A 210 18.27 -10.87 6.65
C ARG A 210 17.31 -11.40 7.71
N MET A 211 16.13 -11.81 7.28
CA MET A 211 15.16 -12.42 8.17
C MET A 211 15.27 -13.95 8.07
N LEU A 212 15.34 -14.63 9.21
CA LEU A 212 15.35 -16.10 9.28
C LEU A 212 14.19 -16.72 8.48
N ILE A 213 13.03 -16.06 8.41
CA ILE A 213 11.88 -16.51 7.62
C ILE A 213 12.19 -16.49 6.11
N GLU A 214 12.97 -15.53 5.61
CA GLU A 214 13.40 -15.49 4.20
C GLU A 214 14.43 -16.58 3.90
N GLU A 215 15.31 -16.90 4.84
CA GLU A 215 16.24 -18.01 4.73
C GLU A 215 15.50 -19.36 4.75
N ILE A 216 14.57 -19.56 5.67
CA ILE A 216 13.74 -20.75 5.74
C ILE A 216 12.90 -20.91 4.46
N ALA A 217 12.26 -19.84 3.99
CA ALA A 217 11.49 -19.85 2.75
C ALA A 217 12.37 -20.16 1.52
N ARG A 218 13.62 -19.70 1.49
CA ARG A 218 14.60 -20.03 0.45
C ARG A 218 15.02 -21.48 0.52
N CYS A 219 15.36 -21.99 1.71
CA CYS A 219 15.72 -23.39 1.94
C CYS A 219 14.61 -24.37 1.54
N ILE A 220 13.34 -23.95 1.63
CA ILE A 220 12.20 -24.77 1.20
C ILE A 220 11.95 -24.63 -0.30
N ARG A 221 12.07 -23.43 -0.85
CA ARG A 221 11.76 -23.12 -2.24
C ARG A 221 12.78 -23.67 -3.23
N GLU A 222 14.06 -23.59 -2.91
CA GLU A 222 15.13 -24.05 -3.81
C GLU A 222 15.09 -25.57 -4.07
N PRO A 223 14.96 -26.46 -3.05
CA PRO A 223 14.78 -27.87 -3.27
C PRO A 223 13.50 -28.20 -4.05
N TYR A 224 12.39 -27.51 -3.73
CA TYR A 224 11.12 -27.70 -4.44
C TYR A 224 11.22 -27.32 -5.92
N LEU A 225 11.87 -26.21 -6.27
CA LEU A 225 12.11 -25.80 -7.65
C LEU A 225 13.05 -26.77 -8.38
N SER A 226 14.10 -27.23 -7.71
CA SER A 226 15.04 -28.22 -8.26
C SER A 226 14.37 -29.57 -8.56
N ILE A 227 13.52 -30.03 -7.65
CA ILE A 227 12.71 -31.25 -7.83
C ILE A 227 11.70 -31.06 -8.97
N LYS A 228 11.03 -29.92 -9.03
CA LYS A 228 10.08 -29.60 -10.11
C LYS A 228 10.74 -29.54 -11.48
N ILE A 229 11.92 -28.93 -11.58
CA ILE A 229 12.71 -28.90 -12.83
C ILE A 229 13.19 -30.31 -13.21
N ALA A 230 13.66 -31.08 -12.25
CA ALA A 230 14.07 -32.48 -12.49
C ALA A 230 12.93 -33.38 -12.95
N LEU A 231 11.70 -33.13 -12.46
CA LEU A 231 10.51 -33.90 -12.85
C LEU A 231 9.91 -33.43 -14.19
N LEU A 232 10.00 -32.15 -14.51
CA LEU A 232 9.46 -31.58 -15.75
C LEU A 232 10.47 -31.55 -16.91
N GLY A 233 11.76 -31.66 -16.63
CA GLY A 233 12.84 -31.73 -17.62
C GLY A 233 13.08 -33.11 -18.23
N ARG A 234 12.25 -34.11 -17.93
CA ARG A 234 12.24 -35.42 -18.55
C ARG A 234 11.06 -35.61 -19.52
N LYS A 235 10.97 -34.71 -20.50
CA LYS A 235 10.18 -34.92 -21.70
C LYS A 235 10.98 -34.46 -22.92
#